data_9468bef4ce5f99c4f6ed9db3b569e8e1
#
_entry.id   9468bef4ce5f99c4f6ed9db3b569e8e1
#
_cell.length_a   1.000
_cell.length_b   1.000
_cell.length_c   1.000
_cell.angle_alpha   90.00
_cell.angle_beta   90.00
_cell.angle_gamma   90.00
#
_symmetry.space_group_name_H-M   'P 1'
#
loop_
_entity.id
_entity.type
_entity.pdbx_description
1 polymer ?
#
loop_
_entity_poly.entity_id
_entity_poly.type
_entity_poly.pdbx_seq_one_letter_code
_entity_poly.pdbx_strand_id
1 'polypeptide(L)'
;SICVLSLSLTQKYHRFRAVEYGATGLMGIHWRTAEVAPQVSGLAKFPWNHSLTSLDAWRLFFAAEIGEGVAERAAQIFSAHADSYEMPRPDTWGGGSPGIDGPGEIRDQCPGNSSWEPPLSRYDFVEQFHALRTQITDPGALSRFDLWDAHVRVARHQTLVGCDWNTLEWCIDGIPAENASSAAARAAAAKKCLPSRVKLVNSTTLLVNALLASVGSAGTIGSVQNLMQHTFPLMLGLTQTQLESALGEPLPPAALPPTKFRGVERLFVITARLRAEKGRSLQVKGVLLSQHVVSSAATPTLHHRPMGSSVAWTNVTMHPKMAGRGVFLATIGAAAMQGAVEYYLSCELPGSTLVWPATAPAVPHTVVVAAAIER
;
A
#
# COMPACT_ATOMS: atom_id res chain seq x y z
N SER A 1 7.14 -1.47 -7.70
CA SER A 1 8.55 -1.45 -7.31
C SER A 1 8.70 -0.69 -6.05
N ILE A 2 9.02 -1.38 -4.99
CA ILE A 2 9.66 -0.72 -3.89
C ILE A 2 11.11 -0.43 -4.34
N CYS A 3 11.26 0.45 -5.31
CA CYS A 3 12.49 1.19 -5.52
C CYS A 3 12.83 2.08 -4.30
N VAL A 4 12.12 1.91 -3.19
CA VAL A 4 12.38 2.55 -1.91
C VAL A 4 13.81 2.27 -1.43
N LEU A 5 14.42 1.22 -1.93
CA LEU A 5 15.66 0.69 -1.36
C LEU A 5 16.90 1.03 -2.16
N SER A 6 16.77 1.77 -3.26
CA SER A 6 17.92 2.12 -4.10
C SER A 6 18.21 3.63 -4.13
N LEU A 7 18.20 4.30 -2.98
CA LEU A 7 19.00 5.53 -2.81
C LEU A 7 20.50 5.21 -2.73
N SER A 8 20.83 3.96 -3.11
CA SER A 8 22.15 3.39 -3.04
C SER A 8 23.13 4.09 -3.99
N LEU A 9 24.38 3.73 -3.83
CA LEU A 9 25.55 4.00 -4.67
C LEU A 9 25.25 4.24 -6.15
N THR A 10 24.20 3.65 -6.72
CA THR A 10 23.82 3.79 -8.13
C THR A 10 23.41 5.22 -8.50
N GLN A 11 22.58 5.89 -7.69
CA GLN A 11 22.18 7.28 -7.97
C GLN A 11 23.36 8.24 -7.73
N LYS A 12 24.16 7.99 -6.68
CA LYS A 12 25.39 8.74 -6.44
C LYS A 12 26.39 8.52 -7.58
N TYR A 13 26.56 7.28 -8.05
CA TYR A 13 27.45 6.92 -9.15
C TYR A 13 27.02 7.54 -10.49
N HIS A 14 25.76 7.45 -10.88
CA HIS A 14 25.26 8.06 -12.11
C HIS A 14 25.38 9.58 -12.10
N ARG A 15 25.19 10.22 -10.96
CA ARG A 15 25.36 11.66 -10.83
C ARG A 15 26.81 12.09 -11.03
N PHE A 16 27.76 11.44 -10.38
CA PHE A 16 29.18 11.77 -10.54
C PHE A 16 29.60 11.65 -11.99
N ARG A 17 29.22 10.57 -12.66
CA ARG A 17 29.48 10.41 -14.09
C ARG A 17 28.80 11.48 -14.94
N ALA A 18 27.56 11.82 -14.67
CA ALA A 18 26.86 12.86 -15.44
C ALA A 18 27.60 14.20 -15.36
N VAL A 19 28.03 14.62 -14.18
CA VAL A 19 28.83 15.85 -13.99
C VAL A 19 30.20 15.71 -14.61
N GLU A 20 30.89 14.59 -14.46
CA GLU A 20 32.17 14.27 -15.05
C GLU A 20 32.14 14.35 -16.59
N TYR A 21 31.01 13.95 -17.20
CA TYR A 21 30.76 14.07 -18.63
C TYR A 21 30.17 15.41 -19.07
N GLY A 22 30.15 16.41 -18.18
CA GLY A 22 29.73 17.77 -18.51
C GLY A 22 28.21 17.98 -18.59
N ALA A 23 27.40 17.07 -18.02
CA ALA A 23 25.98 17.27 -17.97
C ALA A 23 25.62 18.44 -17.02
N THR A 24 24.75 19.32 -17.49
CA THR A 24 24.26 20.50 -16.74
C THR A 24 22.96 20.26 -16.00
N GLY A 25 22.36 19.08 -16.13
CA GLY A 25 21.12 18.71 -15.47
C GLY A 25 20.89 17.21 -15.46
N LEU A 26 19.96 16.78 -14.59
CA LEU A 26 19.50 15.41 -14.49
C LEU A 26 17.98 15.36 -14.67
N MET A 27 17.50 14.36 -15.37
CA MET A 27 16.07 14.07 -15.53
C MET A 27 15.78 12.67 -14.98
N GLY A 28 14.84 12.59 -14.04
CA GLY A 28 14.31 11.32 -13.58
C GLY A 28 12.96 11.04 -14.25
N ILE A 29 12.76 9.81 -14.70
CA ILE A 29 11.46 9.31 -15.17
C ILE A 29 10.97 8.30 -14.17
N HIS A 30 9.74 8.49 -13.68
CA HIS A 30 9.08 7.54 -12.77
C HIS A 30 7.60 7.41 -13.12
N TRP A 31 7.08 6.21 -12.91
CA TRP A 31 5.70 5.87 -13.29
C TRP A 31 4.73 5.91 -12.10
N ARG A 32 5.25 5.93 -10.87
CA ARG A 32 4.46 5.91 -9.63
C ARG A 32 5.03 6.91 -8.64
N THR A 33 4.18 7.53 -7.88
CA THR A 33 4.51 8.76 -7.17
C THR A 33 4.89 8.56 -5.71
N ALA A 34 4.11 7.80 -4.93
CA ALA A 34 4.33 7.75 -3.49
C ALA A 34 5.55 6.88 -3.10
N GLU A 35 5.64 5.69 -3.69
CA GLU A 35 6.65 4.69 -3.35
C GLU A 35 8.07 5.10 -3.73
N VAL A 36 8.22 5.99 -4.71
CA VAL A 36 9.52 6.50 -5.17
C VAL A 36 9.89 7.86 -4.56
N ALA A 37 9.11 8.37 -3.61
CA ALA A 37 9.35 9.67 -3.01
C ALA A 37 10.76 9.82 -2.39
N PRO A 38 11.35 8.82 -1.71
CA PRO A 38 12.73 8.92 -1.22
C PRO A 38 13.74 9.14 -2.33
N GLN A 39 13.62 8.42 -3.46
CA GLN A 39 14.52 8.54 -4.61
C GLN A 39 14.37 9.91 -5.29
N VAL A 40 13.14 10.38 -5.45
CA VAL A 40 12.85 11.73 -5.97
C VAL A 40 13.44 12.79 -5.05
N SER A 41 13.29 12.63 -3.73
CA SER A 41 13.90 13.51 -2.75
C SER A 41 15.44 13.54 -2.85
N GLY A 42 16.07 12.38 -2.99
CA GLY A 42 17.52 12.26 -3.21
C GLY A 42 17.94 12.91 -4.52
N LEU A 43 17.27 12.58 -5.63
CA LEU A 43 17.56 13.14 -6.95
C LEU A 43 17.45 14.67 -6.95
N ALA A 44 16.47 15.24 -6.24
CA ALA A 44 16.29 16.68 -6.14
C ALA A 44 17.38 17.39 -5.29
N LYS A 45 18.01 16.70 -4.34
CA LYS A 45 18.99 17.28 -3.39
C LYS A 45 20.43 17.09 -3.84
N PHE A 46 20.78 15.92 -4.36
CA PHE A 46 22.16 15.61 -4.75
C PHE A 46 22.80 16.56 -5.77
N PRO A 47 22.10 17.11 -6.77
CA PRO A 47 22.68 18.07 -7.70
C PRO A 47 23.10 19.40 -7.03
N TRP A 48 22.40 19.79 -5.96
CA TRP A 48 22.64 21.04 -5.26
C TRP A 48 23.66 20.92 -4.14
N ASN A 49 23.75 19.75 -3.50
CA ASN A 49 24.69 19.49 -2.43
C ASN A 49 25.54 18.26 -2.72
N HIS A 50 26.75 18.50 -3.20
CA HIS A 50 27.68 17.47 -3.62
C HIS A 50 28.30 16.68 -2.45
N SER A 51 28.29 17.20 -1.24
CA SER A 51 28.79 16.51 -0.04
C SER A 51 27.75 15.58 0.60
N LEU A 52 26.47 15.63 0.14
CA LEU A 52 25.41 14.85 0.72
C LEU A 52 25.66 13.33 0.56
N THR A 53 25.64 12.61 1.65
CA THR A 53 25.72 11.13 1.64
C THR A 53 24.34 10.51 1.41
N SER A 54 24.28 9.20 1.12
CA SER A 54 23.02 8.47 1.05
C SER A 54 22.29 8.49 2.40
N LEU A 55 23.03 8.35 3.50
CA LEU A 55 22.46 8.43 4.85
C LEU A 55 21.84 9.80 5.12
N ASP A 56 22.51 10.90 4.74
CA ASP A 56 21.96 12.25 4.88
C ASP A 56 20.68 12.43 4.06
N ALA A 57 20.64 11.89 2.84
CA ALA A 57 19.46 11.95 2.01
C ALA A 57 18.26 11.21 2.62
N TRP A 58 18.48 10.03 3.20
CA TRP A 58 17.49 9.29 3.95
C TRP A 58 17.04 10.07 5.19
N ARG A 59 17.99 10.61 5.96
CA ARG A 59 17.68 11.41 7.18
C ARG A 59 16.82 12.62 6.86
N LEU A 60 17.19 13.38 5.83
CA LEU A 60 16.41 14.56 5.41
C LEU A 60 15.03 14.19 4.87
N PHE A 61 14.88 13.02 4.24
CA PHE A 61 13.59 12.52 3.81
C PHE A 61 12.71 12.17 5.01
N PHE A 62 13.22 11.36 5.94
CA PHE A 62 12.45 10.95 7.11
C PHE A 62 12.18 12.10 8.09
N ALA A 63 13.07 13.06 8.20
CA ALA A 63 12.82 14.27 8.98
C ALA A 63 11.58 15.02 8.47
N ALA A 64 11.44 15.16 7.15
CA ALA A 64 10.29 15.82 6.56
C ALA A 64 9.00 14.97 6.66
N GLU A 65 9.12 13.64 6.56
CA GLU A 65 7.96 12.73 6.57
C GLU A 65 7.45 12.41 7.97
N ILE A 66 8.35 12.05 8.88
CA ILE A 66 7.99 11.48 10.19
C ILE A 66 8.57 12.22 11.40
N GLY A 67 9.28 13.32 11.15
CA GLY A 67 9.84 14.19 12.18
C GLY A 67 11.28 13.86 12.57
N GLU A 68 11.99 14.86 13.07
CA GLU A 68 13.43 14.78 13.42
C GLU A 68 13.73 13.73 14.50
N GLY A 69 12.81 13.49 15.44
CA GLY A 69 13.05 12.61 16.59
C GLY A 69 13.37 11.17 16.24
N VAL A 70 12.89 10.67 15.07
CA VAL A 70 13.13 9.30 14.61
C VAL A 70 13.88 9.23 13.29
N ALA A 71 14.11 10.37 12.64
CA ALA A 71 14.67 10.45 11.29
C ALA A 71 16.04 9.78 11.15
N GLU A 72 16.94 10.03 12.10
CA GLU A 72 18.28 9.45 12.10
C GLU A 72 18.23 7.92 12.17
N ARG A 73 17.42 7.37 13.09
CA ARG A 73 17.31 5.92 13.23
C ARG A 73 16.65 5.26 12.03
N ALA A 74 15.60 5.87 11.48
CA ALA A 74 14.97 5.44 10.25
C ALA A 74 15.97 5.44 9.08
N ALA A 75 16.75 6.51 8.93
CA ALA A 75 17.79 6.61 7.91
C ALA A 75 18.85 5.51 8.03
N GLN A 76 19.33 5.21 9.23
CA GLN A 76 20.28 4.13 9.47
C GLN A 76 19.73 2.76 9.06
N ILE A 77 18.47 2.46 9.41
CA ILE A 77 17.80 1.21 9.04
C ILE A 77 17.73 1.07 7.52
N PHE A 78 17.28 2.10 6.83
CA PHE A 78 17.12 2.05 5.37
C PHE A 78 18.45 2.10 4.63
N SER A 79 19.44 2.86 5.11
CA SER A 79 20.79 2.88 4.53
C SER A 79 21.47 1.52 4.66
N ALA A 80 21.45 0.92 5.86
CA ALA A 80 22.02 -0.40 6.08
C ALA A 80 21.36 -1.48 5.19
N HIS A 81 20.02 -1.41 5.01
CA HIS A 81 19.34 -2.31 4.09
C HIS A 81 19.75 -2.05 2.63
N ALA A 82 19.84 -0.78 2.21
CA ALA A 82 20.26 -0.42 0.86
C ALA A 82 21.70 -0.85 0.57
N ASP A 83 22.61 -0.71 1.54
CA ASP A 83 24.02 -1.11 1.42
C ASP A 83 24.20 -2.64 1.38
N SER A 84 23.29 -3.38 2.03
CA SER A 84 23.26 -4.86 1.96
C SER A 84 22.64 -5.40 0.67
N TYR A 85 22.24 -4.52 -0.24
CA TYR A 85 21.52 -4.89 -1.45
C TYR A 85 22.45 -5.43 -2.54
N GLU A 86 22.41 -6.73 -2.74
CA GLU A 86 23.11 -7.43 -3.83
C GLU A 86 22.17 -7.67 -5.01
N MET A 87 22.56 -7.22 -6.20
CA MET A 87 21.84 -7.46 -7.45
C MET A 87 22.35 -8.74 -8.15
N PRO A 88 21.51 -9.54 -8.79
CA PRO A 88 20.05 -9.52 -8.77
C PRO A 88 19.50 -10.22 -7.51
N ARG A 89 18.52 -9.63 -6.86
CA ARG A 89 17.80 -10.30 -5.77
C ARG A 89 16.52 -10.93 -6.27
N PRO A 90 16.15 -12.11 -5.77
CA PRO A 90 14.88 -12.75 -6.10
C PRO A 90 13.64 -11.93 -5.67
N ASP A 91 13.81 -11.10 -4.66
CA ASP A 91 12.79 -10.19 -4.12
C ASP A 91 12.82 -8.79 -4.73
N THR A 92 13.73 -8.55 -5.67
CA THR A 92 13.68 -7.32 -6.45
C THR A 92 12.69 -7.47 -7.57
N TRP A 93 11.79 -6.61 -7.55
CA TRP A 93 10.79 -6.37 -8.53
C TRP A 93 11.49 -5.78 -9.75
N GLY A 94 11.64 -6.57 -10.78
CA GLY A 94 12.36 -6.19 -11.98
C GLY A 94 11.85 -4.88 -12.57
N GLY A 95 12.51 -3.77 -12.24
CA GLY A 95 12.39 -2.47 -12.89
C GLY A 95 11.03 -1.82 -13.02
N GLY A 96 9.97 -2.53 -12.68
CA GLY A 96 8.59 -2.09 -12.80
C GLY A 96 7.93 -1.89 -11.44
N SER A 97 6.67 -1.91 -11.46
CA SER A 97 5.82 -2.04 -10.30
C SER A 97 6.09 -3.34 -9.58
N PRO A 98 5.99 -3.37 -8.28
CA PRO A 98 6.10 -4.60 -7.53
C PRO A 98 5.20 -5.65 -8.13
N GLY A 99 5.74 -6.72 -8.75
CA GLY A 99 5.08 -7.94 -9.24
C GLY A 99 3.57 -8.01 -9.33
N ILE A 100 2.98 -6.88 -9.10
CA ILE A 100 1.57 -6.59 -9.20
C ILE A 100 1.17 -6.47 -10.67
N ASP A 101 2.16 -6.30 -11.54
CA ASP A 101 1.94 -6.20 -12.98
C ASP A 101 1.84 -7.58 -13.64
N GLY A 102 2.30 -8.63 -12.97
CA GLY A 102 2.16 -9.98 -13.47
C GLY A 102 2.26 -11.06 -12.39
N PRO A 103 1.48 -12.15 -12.53
CA PRO A 103 1.50 -13.25 -11.55
C PRO A 103 2.86 -13.96 -11.48
N GLY A 104 3.61 -14.02 -12.57
CA GLY A 104 4.94 -14.62 -12.62
C GLY A 104 5.94 -13.95 -11.69
N GLU A 105 5.91 -12.62 -11.62
CA GLU A 105 6.83 -11.88 -10.76
C GLU A 105 6.63 -12.14 -9.26
N ILE A 106 5.42 -12.44 -8.82
CA ILE A 106 5.15 -12.84 -7.44
C ILE A 106 5.65 -14.27 -7.22
N ARG A 107 5.35 -15.17 -8.13
CA ARG A 107 5.68 -16.58 -8.03
C ARG A 107 7.19 -16.81 -8.04
N ASP A 108 7.93 -16.12 -8.89
CA ASP A 108 9.36 -16.32 -9.11
C ASP A 108 10.24 -15.88 -7.92
N GLN A 109 9.66 -15.32 -6.88
CA GLN A 109 10.38 -14.94 -5.65
C GLN A 109 10.87 -16.13 -4.82
N CYS A 110 10.24 -17.30 -5.00
CA CYS A 110 10.64 -18.54 -4.38
C CYS A 110 10.62 -19.66 -5.41
N PRO A 111 11.75 -20.21 -5.79
CA PRO A 111 11.78 -21.41 -6.63
C PRO A 111 11.05 -22.55 -5.93
N GLY A 112 10.23 -23.27 -6.67
CA GLY A 112 9.36 -24.34 -6.18
C GLY A 112 10.13 -25.55 -5.64
N ASN A 113 10.67 -25.43 -4.45
CA ASN A 113 11.27 -26.52 -3.70
C ASN A 113 10.65 -26.55 -2.31
N SER A 114 10.06 -27.67 -1.93
CA SER A 114 9.35 -27.88 -0.67
C SER A 114 10.17 -27.64 0.61
N SER A 115 11.47 -27.56 0.49
CA SER A 115 12.41 -27.34 1.61
C SER A 115 12.87 -25.87 1.71
N TRP A 116 12.40 -24.99 0.86
CA TRP A 116 12.89 -23.62 0.84
C TRP A 116 12.09 -22.72 1.80
N GLU A 117 12.76 -22.27 2.84
CA GLU A 117 12.22 -21.25 3.75
C GLU A 117 12.46 -19.85 3.14
N PRO A 118 11.44 -18.98 3.09
CA PRO A 118 11.63 -17.63 2.60
C PRO A 118 12.73 -16.94 3.41
N PRO A 119 13.64 -16.17 2.76
CA PRO A 119 14.71 -15.47 3.45
C PRO A 119 14.17 -14.26 4.22
N LEU A 120 13.37 -14.51 5.24
CA LEU A 120 12.66 -13.48 6.03
C LEU A 120 13.62 -12.57 6.78
N SER A 121 14.84 -13.02 7.11
CA SER A 121 15.88 -12.18 7.71
C SER A 121 16.23 -10.95 6.87
N ARG A 122 16.01 -10.99 5.56
CA ARG A 122 16.16 -9.80 4.69
C ARG A 122 15.16 -8.69 5.03
N TYR A 123 14.08 -9.02 5.69
CA TYR A 123 13.01 -8.10 6.08
C TYR A 123 13.02 -7.75 7.56
N ASP A 124 14.09 -8.06 8.29
CA ASP A 124 14.23 -7.68 9.71
C ASP A 124 14.19 -6.16 9.88
N PHE A 125 14.64 -5.42 8.88
CA PHE A 125 14.53 -3.97 8.85
C PHE A 125 13.08 -3.47 8.95
N VAL A 126 12.10 -4.25 8.48
CA VAL A 126 10.68 -3.90 8.57
C VAL A 126 10.23 -3.83 10.03
N GLU A 127 10.61 -4.80 10.84
CA GLU A 127 10.29 -4.81 12.26
C GLU A 127 11.10 -3.76 13.04
N GLN A 128 12.36 -3.53 12.66
CA GLN A 128 13.16 -2.45 13.23
C GLN A 128 12.54 -1.08 12.94
N PHE A 129 12.06 -0.85 11.71
CA PHE A 129 11.35 0.38 11.34
C PHE A 129 10.04 0.51 12.12
N HIS A 130 9.23 -0.55 12.16
CA HIS A 130 7.96 -0.56 12.89
C HIS A 130 8.13 -0.17 14.38
N ALA A 131 9.21 -0.63 15.02
CA ALA A 131 9.48 -0.33 16.42
C ALA A 131 9.63 1.18 16.71
N LEU A 132 9.91 2.01 15.70
CA LEU A 132 9.98 3.46 15.84
C LEU A 132 8.62 4.12 16.04
N ARG A 133 7.53 3.43 15.70
CA ARG A 133 6.16 3.95 15.74
C ARG A 133 5.80 4.58 17.09
N THR A 134 6.21 3.95 18.18
CA THR A 134 5.89 4.40 19.55
C THR A 134 6.57 5.70 19.95
N GLN A 135 7.58 6.14 19.20
CA GLN A 135 8.33 7.37 19.44
C GLN A 135 7.73 8.57 18.71
N ILE A 136 6.72 8.36 17.84
CA ILE A 136 6.11 9.42 17.04
C ILE A 136 4.81 9.84 17.70
N THR A 137 4.75 11.07 18.16
CA THR A 137 3.61 11.63 18.90
C THR A 137 2.74 12.57 18.06
N ASP A 138 3.29 13.18 17.00
CA ASP A 138 2.51 14.02 16.10
C ASP A 138 1.57 13.17 15.22
N PRO A 139 0.25 13.42 15.20
CA PRO A 139 -0.70 12.60 14.46
C PRO A 139 -0.46 12.59 12.95
N GLY A 140 0.03 13.68 12.39
CA GLY A 140 0.32 13.78 10.95
C GLY A 140 1.56 12.97 10.59
N ALA A 141 2.63 13.09 11.38
CA ALA A 141 3.84 12.29 11.22
C ALA A 141 3.55 10.80 11.42
N LEU A 142 2.73 10.44 12.43
CA LEU A 142 2.32 9.06 12.68
C LEU A 142 1.52 8.47 11.49
N SER A 143 0.60 9.26 10.93
CA SER A 143 -0.17 8.83 9.75
C SER A 143 0.73 8.58 8.53
N ARG A 144 1.76 9.42 8.31
CA ARG A 144 2.75 9.21 7.25
C ARG A 144 3.67 8.03 7.55
N PHE A 145 4.06 7.87 8.81
CA PHE A 145 4.83 6.69 9.26
C PHE A 145 4.06 5.40 8.98
N ASP A 146 2.79 5.32 9.37
CA ASP A 146 1.94 4.14 9.15
C ASP A 146 1.79 3.82 7.66
N LEU A 147 1.77 4.83 6.79
CA LEU A 147 1.80 4.64 5.34
C LEU A 147 3.11 3.99 4.88
N TRP A 148 4.27 4.47 5.37
CA TRP A 148 5.58 3.92 5.02
C TRP A 148 5.79 2.52 5.61
N ASP A 149 5.37 2.27 6.86
CA ASP A 149 5.40 0.95 7.48
C ASP A 149 4.59 -0.07 6.66
N ALA A 150 3.40 0.33 6.20
CA ALA A 150 2.59 -0.50 5.33
C ALA A 150 3.29 -0.79 3.98
N HIS A 151 3.96 0.18 3.37
CA HIS A 151 4.69 -0.02 2.12
C HIS A 151 5.83 -1.05 2.27
N VAL A 152 6.62 -0.96 3.33
CA VAL A 152 7.72 -1.93 3.52
C VAL A 152 7.19 -3.33 3.87
N ARG A 153 6.05 -3.40 4.56
CA ARG A 153 5.36 -4.68 4.82
C ARG A 153 4.82 -5.33 3.56
N VAL A 154 4.40 -4.56 2.56
CA VAL A 154 3.98 -5.10 1.26
C VAL A 154 5.09 -5.95 0.65
N ALA A 155 6.35 -5.48 0.64
CA ALA A 155 7.48 -6.24 0.10
C ALA A 155 7.67 -7.58 0.80
N ARG A 156 7.67 -7.56 2.14
CA ARG A 156 7.79 -8.78 2.95
C ARG A 156 6.67 -9.78 2.67
N HIS A 157 5.42 -9.30 2.71
CA HIS A 157 4.27 -10.17 2.51
C HIS A 157 4.18 -10.73 1.10
N GLN A 158 4.66 -9.99 0.11
CA GLN A 158 4.69 -10.48 -1.25
C GLN A 158 5.66 -11.63 -1.44
N THR A 159 6.86 -11.54 -0.86
CA THR A 159 7.80 -12.68 -0.87
C THR A 159 7.18 -13.90 -0.20
N LEU A 160 6.50 -13.72 0.94
CA LEU A 160 5.77 -14.80 1.60
C LEU A 160 4.71 -15.43 0.69
N VAL A 161 3.89 -14.60 0.05
CA VAL A 161 2.84 -15.07 -0.88
C VAL A 161 3.45 -15.85 -2.04
N GLY A 162 4.54 -15.36 -2.63
CA GLY A 162 5.23 -16.05 -3.73
C GLY A 162 5.72 -17.44 -3.31
N CYS A 163 6.33 -17.54 -2.13
CA CYS A 163 6.80 -18.81 -1.59
C CYS A 163 5.64 -19.78 -1.30
N ASP A 164 4.59 -19.28 -0.66
CA ASP A 164 3.44 -20.11 -0.30
C ASP A 164 2.68 -20.58 -1.56
N TRP A 165 2.61 -19.73 -2.59
CA TRP A 165 2.00 -20.10 -3.87
C TRP A 165 2.80 -21.18 -4.59
N ASN A 166 4.11 -21.01 -4.73
CA ASN A 166 4.98 -22.06 -5.32
C ASN A 166 4.90 -23.38 -4.56
N THR A 167 4.90 -23.33 -3.22
CA THR A 167 4.76 -24.53 -2.39
C THR A 167 3.43 -25.24 -2.66
N LEU A 168 2.35 -24.48 -2.82
CA LEU A 168 1.03 -25.03 -3.13
C LEU A 168 0.97 -25.60 -4.54
N GLU A 169 1.48 -24.89 -5.56
CA GLU A 169 1.51 -25.40 -6.95
C GLU A 169 2.30 -26.70 -7.05
N TRP A 170 3.49 -26.72 -6.43
CA TRP A 170 4.29 -27.95 -6.38
C TRP A 170 3.55 -29.13 -5.71
N CYS A 171 2.78 -28.85 -4.66
CA CYS A 171 1.94 -29.87 -4.03
C CYS A 171 0.80 -30.35 -4.97
N ILE A 172 0.14 -29.41 -5.69
CA ILE A 172 -0.92 -29.72 -6.62
C ILE A 172 -0.39 -30.52 -7.81
N ASP A 173 0.78 -30.20 -8.33
CA ASP A 173 1.43 -30.93 -9.42
C ASP A 173 1.76 -32.37 -9.04
N GLY A 174 1.93 -32.63 -7.74
CA GLY A 174 2.10 -33.98 -7.19
C GLY A 174 0.80 -34.80 -7.06
N ILE A 175 -0.37 -34.23 -7.36
CA ILE A 175 -1.65 -34.95 -7.35
C ILE A 175 -1.74 -35.84 -8.60
N PRO A 176 -1.98 -37.17 -8.47
CA PRO A 176 -2.06 -38.05 -9.62
C PRO A 176 -3.12 -37.64 -10.62
N ALA A 177 -2.85 -37.81 -11.91
CA ALA A 177 -3.80 -37.53 -12.98
C ALA A 177 -5.07 -38.42 -12.88
N GLU A 178 -6.18 -37.95 -13.41
CA GLU A 178 -7.47 -38.61 -13.31
C GLU A 178 -7.49 -40.01 -13.94
N ASN A 179 -6.79 -40.16 -15.04
CA ASN A 179 -6.65 -41.43 -15.77
C ASN A 179 -5.63 -42.39 -15.18
N ALA A 180 -4.82 -41.93 -14.21
CA ALA A 180 -3.71 -42.69 -13.63
C ALA A 180 -3.99 -43.20 -12.21
N SER A 181 -5.11 -42.79 -11.57
CA SER A 181 -5.37 -43.15 -10.17
C SER A 181 -6.88 -43.11 -9.84
N SER A 182 -7.24 -43.79 -8.73
CA SER A 182 -8.60 -43.76 -8.21
C SER A 182 -8.94 -42.36 -7.63
N ALA A 183 -10.23 -41.99 -7.61
CA ALA A 183 -10.72 -40.77 -7.00
C ALA A 183 -10.27 -40.66 -5.52
N ALA A 184 -10.31 -41.80 -4.79
CA ALA A 184 -9.85 -41.83 -3.38
C ALA A 184 -8.34 -41.51 -3.23
N ALA A 185 -7.48 -41.98 -4.12
CA ALA A 185 -6.06 -41.67 -4.11
C ALA A 185 -5.80 -40.19 -4.44
N ARG A 186 -6.51 -39.63 -5.39
CA ARG A 186 -6.46 -38.21 -5.74
C ARG A 186 -6.91 -37.33 -4.56
N ALA A 187 -8.06 -37.66 -3.94
CA ALA A 187 -8.55 -36.95 -2.78
C ALA A 187 -7.56 -37.01 -1.59
N ALA A 188 -6.94 -38.17 -1.35
CA ALA A 188 -5.93 -38.33 -0.31
C ALA A 188 -4.69 -37.46 -0.59
N ALA A 189 -4.24 -37.36 -1.84
CA ALA A 189 -3.15 -36.47 -2.24
C ALA A 189 -3.53 -35.00 -2.08
N ALA A 190 -4.72 -34.60 -2.55
CA ALA A 190 -5.21 -33.23 -2.43
C ALA A 190 -5.37 -32.78 -0.96
N LYS A 191 -5.80 -33.66 -0.08
CA LYS A 191 -5.86 -33.38 1.38
C LYS A 191 -4.52 -33.00 1.98
N LYS A 192 -3.41 -33.53 1.47
CA LYS A 192 -2.05 -33.15 1.92
C LYS A 192 -1.69 -31.72 1.51
N CYS A 193 -2.32 -31.13 0.49
CA CYS A 193 -2.08 -29.78 0.04
C CYS A 193 -2.90 -28.72 0.82
N LEU A 194 -3.90 -29.12 1.60
CA LEU A 194 -4.74 -28.17 2.36
C LEU A 194 -3.95 -27.28 3.32
N PRO A 195 -2.95 -27.75 4.07
CA PRO A 195 -2.14 -26.86 4.92
C PRO A 195 -1.42 -25.77 4.11
N SER A 196 -0.85 -26.09 2.94
CA SER A 196 -0.22 -25.10 2.05
C SER A 196 -1.25 -24.11 1.50
N ARG A 197 -2.46 -24.58 1.19
CA ARG A 197 -3.54 -23.70 0.75
C ARG A 197 -3.96 -22.73 1.86
N VAL A 198 -4.10 -23.17 3.09
CA VAL A 198 -4.41 -22.31 4.24
C VAL A 198 -3.31 -21.28 4.46
N LYS A 199 -2.04 -21.71 4.33
CA LYS A 199 -0.89 -20.81 4.45
C LYS A 199 -0.92 -19.72 3.40
N LEU A 200 -1.17 -20.07 2.13
CA LEU A 200 -1.32 -19.11 1.03
C LEU A 200 -2.46 -18.12 1.26
N VAL A 201 -3.62 -18.57 1.73
CA VAL A 201 -4.75 -17.69 2.05
C VAL A 201 -4.38 -16.69 3.15
N ASN A 202 -3.66 -17.13 4.17
CA ASN A 202 -3.23 -16.28 5.28
C ASN A 202 -2.20 -15.23 4.82
N SER A 203 -1.15 -15.63 4.11
CA SER A 203 -0.14 -14.72 3.59
C SER A 203 -0.72 -13.71 2.59
N THR A 204 -1.65 -14.15 1.72
CA THR A 204 -2.38 -13.26 0.82
C THR A 204 -3.24 -12.25 1.58
N THR A 205 -3.88 -12.67 2.67
CA THR A 205 -4.66 -11.76 3.52
C THR A 205 -3.77 -10.68 4.14
N LEU A 206 -2.57 -11.04 4.61
CA LEU A 206 -1.59 -10.08 5.13
C LEU A 206 -1.13 -9.11 4.04
N LEU A 207 -0.84 -9.61 2.83
CA LEU A 207 -0.47 -8.77 1.69
C LEU A 207 -1.57 -7.76 1.35
N VAL A 208 -2.82 -8.22 1.23
CA VAL A 208 -3.97 -7.34 0.93
C VAL A 208 -4.15 -6.27 2.01
N ASN A 209 -4.04 -6.65 3.28
CA ASN A 209 -4.14 -5.69 4.38
C ASN A 209 -3.04 -4.64 4.33
N ALA A 210 -1.79 -5.02 4.05
CA ALA A 210 -0.68 -4.09 3.90
C ALA A 210 -0.87 -3.16 2.69
N LEU A 211 -1.29 -3.72 1.54
CA LEU A 211 -1.60 -2.94 0.34
C LEU A 211 -2.71 -1.91 0.60
N LEU A 212 -3.79 -2.30 1.27
CA LEU A 212 -4.87 -1.37 1.61
C LEU A 212 -4.43 -0.33 2.64
N ALA A 213 -3.57 -0.70 3.58
CA ALA A 213 -2.97 0.22 4.53
C ALA A 213 -2.01 1.22 3.86
N SER A 214 -1.34 0.84 2.77
CA SER A 214 -0.44 1.70 2.01
C SER A 214 -1.13 2.62 1.01
N VAL A 215 -2.46 2.57 0.89
CA VAL A 215 -3.20 3.44 -0.05
C VAL A 215 -3.12 4.90 0.39
N GLY A 216 -2.34 5.68 -0.34
CA GLY A 216 -2.25 7.14 -0.19
C GLY A 216 -2.68 7.89 -1.45
N SER A 217 -2.87 7.20 -2.58
CA SER A 217 -3.19 7.80 -3.88
C SER A 217 -4.08 6.90 -4.73
N ALA A 218 -4.61 7.45 -5.81
CA ALA A 218 -5.34 6.69 -6.81
C ALA A 218 -4.45 5.62 -7.49
N GLY A 219 -3.16 5.88 -7.64
CA GLY A 219 -2.20 4.93 -8.20
C GLY A 219 -2.06 3.68 -7.33
N THR A 220 -1.95 3.82 -6.01
CA THR A 220 -1.87 2.69 -5.09
C THR A 220 -3.15 1.83 -5.11
N ILE A 221 -4.33 2.43 -5.24
CA ILE A 221 -5.57 1.68 -5.45
C ILE A 221 -5.54 0.91 -6.77
N GLY A 222 -5.01 1.51 -7.83
CA GLY A 222 -4.81 0.84 -9.12
C GLY A 222 -3.96 -0.42 -8.98
N SER A 223 -2.92 -0.39 -8.14
CA SER A 223 -2.09 -1.56 -7.84
C SER A 223 -2.88 -2.68 -7.16
N VAL A 224 -3.70 -2.34 -6.17
CA VAL A 224 -4.58 -3.32 -5.51
C VAL A 224 -5.55 -3.94 -6.53
N GLN A 225 -6.15 -3.11 -7.38
CA GLN A 225 -7.09 -3.55 -8.41
C GLN A 225 -6.42 -4.48 -9.43
N ASN A 226 -5.20 -4.18 -9.84
CA ASN A 226 -4.43 -5.01 -10.76
C ASN A 226 -4.15 -6.39 -10.17
N LEU A 227 -3.72 -6.46 -8.91
CA LEU A 227 -3.53 -7.72 -8.19
C LEU A 227 -4.82 -8.56 -8.15
N MET A 228 -5.95 -7.92 -7.84
CA MET A 228 -7.24 -8.59 -7.76
C MET A 228 -7.74 -9.10 -9.11
N GLN A 229 -7.42 -8.42 -10.22
CA GLN A 229 -7.89 -8.79 -11.55
C GLN A 229 -7.01 -9.82 -12.25
N HIS A 230 -5.69 -9.77 -12.03
CA HIS A 230 -4.74 -10.55 -12.81
C HIS A 230 -4.06 -11.66 -12.01
N THR A 231 -3.79 -11.45 -10.72
CA THR A 231 -3.04 -12.40 -9.91
C THR A 231 -3.93 -13.32 -9.08
N PHE A 232 -4.92 -12.77 -8.39
CA PHE A 232 -5.78 -13.58 -7.52
C PHE A 232 -6.60 -14.64 -8.23
N PRO A 233 -7.13 -14.42 -9.46
CA PRO A 233 -7.82 -15.48 -10.18
C PRO A 233 -6.94 -16.70 -10.46
N LEU A 234 -5.66 -16.50 -10.72
CA LEU A 234 -4.70 -17.58 -10.93
C LEU A 234 -4.25 -18.20 -9.60
N MET A 235 -3.82 -17.35 -8.67
CA MET A 235 -3.25 -17.79 -7.41
C MET A 235 -4.28 -18.44 -6.48
N LEU A 236 -5.45 -17.83 -6.33
CA LEU A 236 -6.50 -18.30 -5.41
C LEU A 236 -7.62 -19.06 -6.14
N GLY A 237 -8.08 -18.57 -7.29
CA GLY A 237 -9.20 -19.15 -8.00
C GLY A 237 -8.83 -20.47 -8.67
N LEU A 238 -7.77 -20.50 -9.48
CA LEU A 238 -7.36 -21.71 -10.19
C LEU A 238 -6.96 -22.82 -9.21
N THR A 239 -6.15 -22.52 -8.20
CA THR A 239 -5.72 -23.52 -7.20
C THR A 239 -6.89 -24.04 -6.36
N GLN A 240 -7.92 -23.22 -6.11
CA GLN A 240 -9.17 -23.69 -5.50
C GLN A 240 -9.86 -24.70 -6.39
N THR A 241 -10.10 -24.36 -7.65
CA THR A 241 -10.77 -25.26 -8.60
C THR A 241 -10.05 -26.60 -8.75
N GLN A 242 -8.71 -26.57 -8.83
CA GLN A 242 -7.89 -27.78 -8.93
C GLN A 242 -8.02 -28.67 -7.69
N LEU A 243 -7.95 -28.07 -6.49
CA LEU A 243 -8.07 -28.82 -5.23
C LEU A 243 -9.49 -29.37 -5.04
N GLU A 244 -10.55 -28.59 -5.29
CA GLU A 244 -11.94 -29.05 -5.18
C GLU A 244 -12.24 -30.18 -6.16
N SER A 245 -11.74 -30.09 -7.40
CA SER A 245 -11.84 -31.16 -8.38
C SER A 245 -11.15 -32.46 -7.91
N ALA A 246 -9.97 -32.34 -7.30
CA ALA A 246 -9.23 -33.51 -6.83
C ALA A 246 -9.82 -34.09 -5.53
N LEU A 247 -10.37 -33.25 -4.65
CA LEU A 247 -11.04 -33.64 -3.40
C LEU A 247 -12.41 -34.28 -3.67
N GLY A 248 -13.10 -33.84 -4.70
CA GLY A 248 -14.52 -34.18 -4.95
C GLY A 248 -15.50 -33.46 -4.03
N GLU A 249 -15.04 -32.47 -3.27
CA GLU A 249 -15.81 -31.66 -2.31
C GLU A 249 -15.28 -30.23 -2.22
N PRO A 250 -16.10 -29.25 -1.77
CA PRO A 250 -15.64 -27.88 -1.56
C PRO A 250 -14.51 -27.75 -0.53
N LEU A 251 -13.66 -26.72 -0.68
CA LEU A 251 -12.62 -26.43 0.28
C LEU A 251 -13.19 -26.05 1.68
N PRO A 252 -12.53 -26.45 2.77
CA PRO A 252 -12.91 -26.04 4.10
C PRO A 252 -12.79 -24.51 4.25
N PRO A 253 -13.62 -23.86 5.11
CA PRO A 253 -13.63 -22.40 5.27
C PRO A 253 -12.27 -21.76 5.55
N ALA A 254 -11.37 -22.44 6.27
CA ALA A 254 -10.02 -21.95 6.54
C ALA A 254 -9.14 -21.84 5.29
N ALA A 255 -9.46 -22.59 4.23
CA ALA A 255 -8.75 -22.58 2.95
C ALA A 255 -9.36 -21.61 1.92
N LEU A 256 -10.37 -20.84 2.32
CA LEU A 256 -11.02 -19.81 1.51
C LEU A 256 -10.61 -18.40 1.96
N PRO A 257 -10.49 -17.43 1.04
CA PRO A 257 -10.24 -16.05 1.40
C PRO A 257 -11.31 -15.48 2.33
N PRO A 258 -10.96 -14.63 3.30
CA PRO A 258 -11.93 -14.02 4.19
C PRO A 258 -12.88 -13.09 3.41
N THR A 259 -14.16 -13.15 3.73
CA THR A 259 -15.21 -12.31 3.12
C THR A 259 -15.32 -10.94 3.77
N LYS A 260 -14.68 -10.74 4.92
CA LYS A 260 -14.68 -9.48 5.67
C LYS A 260 -13.29 -8.90 5.76
N PHE A 261 -13.20 -7.57 5.74
CA PHE A 261 -11.94 -6.87 5.98
C PHE A 261 -11.41 -7.20 7.39
N ARG A 262 -10.10 -7.45 7.49
CA ARG A 262 -9.41 -7.82 8.74
C ARG A 262 -8.15 -6.96 8.99
N GLY A 263 -7.96 -5.92 8.20
CA GLY A 263 -6.83 -5.00 8.34
C GLY A 263 -7.08 -3.90 9.36
N VAL A 264 -6.13 -2.96 9.43
CA VAL A 264 -6.26 -1.75 10.24
C VAL A 264 -7.36 -0.86 9.67
N GLU A 265 -8.30 -0.47 10.52
CA GLU A 265 -9.40 0.41 10.10
C GLU A 265 -8.86 1.78 9.70
N ARG A 266 -9.33 2.30 8.58
CA ARG A 266 -8.90 3.57 8.00
C ARG A 266 -10.04 4.32 7.34
N LEU A 267 -10.01 5.64 7.52
CA LEU A 267 -10.82 6.58 6.76
C LEU A 267 -9.88 7.47 5.94
N PHE A 268 -10.13 7.62 4.64
CA PHE A 268 -9.31 8.49 3.80
C PHE A 268 -10.05 8.98 2.56
N VAL A 269 -9.54 10.05 1.95
CA VAL A 269 -10.07 10.59 0.70
C VAL A 269 -9.16 10.18 -0.46
N ILE A 270 -9.74 9.50 -1.45
CA ILE A 270 -9.03 9.18 -2.68
C ILE A 270 -8.99 10.45 -3.54
N THR A 271 -7.78 10.89 -3.91
CA THR A 271 -7.61 12.06 -4.78
C THR A 271 -8.22 13.34 -4.18
N ALA A 272 -7.79 13.67 -2.97
CA ALA A 272 -8.14 14.93 -2.34
C ALA A 272 -7.75 16.10 -3.25
N ARG A 273 -8.74 16.89 -3.66
CA ARG A 273 -8.49 18.03 -4.54
C ARG A 273 -7.86 19.18 -3.75
N LEU A 274 -6.79 19.74 -4.27
CA LEU A 274 -6.16 20.95 -3.74
C LEU A 274 -6.76 22.24 -4.33
N ARG A 275 -7.45 22.12 -5.47
CA ARG A 275 -8.04 23.26 -6.19
C ARG A 275 -9.43 22.93 -6.72
N ALA A 276 -10.31 23.93 -6.68
CA ALA A 276 -11.65 23.88 -7.25
C ALA A 276 -11.99 25.20 -7.93
N GLU A 277 -13.03 25.19 -8.77
CA GLU A 277 -13.55 26.40 -9.44
C GLU A 277 -14.57 27.09 -8.55
N LYS A 278 -14.52 28.42 -8.54
CA LYS A 278 -15.47 29.26 -7.81
C LYS A 278 -16.91 29.02 -8.28
N GLY A 279 -17.81 28.87 -7.31
CA GLY A 279 -19.22 28.66 -7.57
C GLY A 279 -19.59 27.27 -8.11
N ARG A 280 -18.65 26.34 -8.22
CA ARG A 280 -18.91 24.93 -8.54
C ARG A 280 -18.89 24.06 -7.31
N SER A 281 -19.83 23.13 -7.20
CA SER A 281 -19.84 22.17 -6.11
C SER A 281 -18.63 21.25 -6.17
N LEU A 282 -18.14 20.85 -5.01
CA LEU A 282 -17.04 19.91 -4.85
C LEU A 282 -17.56 18.57 -4.30
N GLN A 283 -17.47 17.52 -5.09
CA GLN A 283 -17.74 16.16 -4.60
C GLN A 283 -16.51 15.60 -3.89
N VAL A 284 -16.72 15.13 -2.67
CA VAL A 284 -15.71 14.44 -1.84
C VAL A 284 -16.03 12.95 -1.82
N LYS A 285 -15.04 12.12 -2.16
CA LYS A 285 -15.13 10.68 -2.13
C LYS A 285 -14.30 10.14 -0.97
N GLY A 286 -14.97 9.69 0.10
CA GLY A 286 -14.36 9.02 1.23
C GLY A 286 -14.35 7.51 1.06
N VAL A 287 -13.30 6.87 1.57
CA VAL A 287 -13.21 5.41 1.69
C VAL A 287 -13.05 5.05 3.15
N LEU A 288 -13.89 4.16 3.60
CA LEU A 288 -13.82 3.53 4.92
C LEU A 288 -13.42 2.06 4.75
N LEU A 289 -12.24 1.70 5.22
CA LEU A 289 -11.80 0.32 5.39
C LEU A 289 -12.14 -0.10 6.81
N SER A 290 -13.18 -0.90 6.97
CA SER A 290 -13.63 -1.41 8.27
C SER A 290 -14.49 -2.66 8.08
N GLN A 291 -14.42 -3.59 9.01
CA GLN A 291 -15.35 -4.71 9.09
C GLN A 291 -16.81 -4.27 9.33
N HIS A 292 -17.01 -3.05 9.82
CA HIS A 292 -18.33 -2.48 10.17
C HIS A 292 -19.08 -1.86 9.00
N VAL A 293 -18.44 -1.76 7.82
CA VAL A 293 -19.05 -1.18 6.60
C VAL A 293 -20.33 -1.89 6.17
N VAL A 294 -20.39 -3.20 6.38
CA VAL A 294 -21.51 -4.05 5.93
C VAL A 294 -22.78 -3.82 6.75
N SER A 295 -22.65 -3.35 8.00
CA SER A 295 -23.77 -3.22 8.94
C SER A 295 -24.49 -1.88 8.87
N SER A 296 -24.16 -0.99 7.94
CA SER A 296 -24.65 0.40 7.88
C SER A 296 -24.44 1.24 9.15
N ALA A 297 -23.83 0.64 10.18
CA ALA A 297 -23.58 1.29 11.47
C ALA A 297 -22.45 2.32 11.43
N ALA A 298 -21.63 2.29 10.36
CA ALA A 298 -20.48 3.18 10.19
C ALA A 298 -20.70 4.06 8.97
N THR A 299 -21.20 5.26 9.18
CA THR A 299 -21.41 6.26 8.12
C THR A 299 -20.52 7.46 8.39
N PRO A 300 -19.57 7.78 7.48
CA PRO A 300 -18.72 8.97 7.63
C PRO A 300 -19.51 10.27 7.51
N THR A 301 -19.02 11.30 8.20
CA THR A 301 -19.49 12.67 8.11
C THR A 301 -18.42 13.55 7.48
N LEU A 302 -18.79 14.35 6.51
CA LEU A 302 -17.98 15.42 5.95
C LEU A 302 -18.24 16.71 6.75
N HIS A 303 -17.20 17.32 7.27
CA HIS A 303 -17.22 18.61 7.94
C HIS A 303 -16.53 19.63 7.05
N HIS A 304 -17.17 20.78 6.78
CA HIS A 304 -16.55 21.83 5.98
C HIS A 304 -16.90 23.24 6.50
N ARG A 305 -16.01 24.20 6.21
CA ARG A 305 -16.23 25.64 6.49
C ARG A 305 -15.34 26.50 5.58
N PRO A 306 -15.54 27.82 5.52
CA PRO A 306 -14.58 28.72 4.89
C PRO A 306 -13.21 28.62 5.56
N MET A 307 -12.14 28.63 4.78
CA MET A 307 -10.77 28.51 5.28
C MET A 307 -10.42 29.65 6.26
N GLY A 308 -9.78 29.28 7.36
CA GLY A 308 -9.34 30.23 8.41
C GLY A 308 -10.47 30.87 9.19
N SER A 309 -11.70 30.42 9.03
CA SER A 309 -12.89 30.95 9.70
C SER A 309 -13.05 30.35 11.10
N SER A 310 -13.56 31.15 12.04
CA SER A 310 -14.03 30.68 13.34
C SER A 310 -15.48 30.18 13.32
N VAL A 311 -16.13 30.19 12.15
CA VAL A 311 -17.50 29.69 11.97
C VAL A 311 -17.55 28.20 12.29
N ALA A 312 -18.66 27.78 12.90
CA ALA A 312 -18.89 26.38 13.17
C ALA A 312 -18.86 25.52 11.90
N TRP A 313 -18.43 24.28 12.04
CA TRP A 313 -18.40 23.32 10.94
C TRP A 313 -19.80 23.00 10.43
N THR A 314 -20.00 23.04 9.14
CA THR A 314 -21.18 22.48 8.48
C THR A 314 -20.96 20.99 8.30
N ASN A 315 -21.89 20.19 8.80
CA ASN A 315 -21.81 18.74 8.78
C ASN A 315 -22.70 18.16 7.69
N VAL A 316 -22.15 17.28 6.87
CA VAL A 316 -22.88 16.59 5.80
C VAL A 316 -22.67 15.08 5.95
N THR A 317 -23.74 14.34 6.21
CA THR A 317 -23.71 12.89 6.23
C THR A 317 -23.35 12.36 4.85
N MET A 318 -22.35 11.50 4.75
CA MET A 318 -21.96 10.91 3.48
C MET A 318 -22.88 9.75 3.12
N HIS A 319 -23.11 9.54 1.84
CA HIS A 319 -23.96 8.46 1.35
C HIS A 319 -23.12 7.36 0.71
N PRO A 320 -23.41 6.07 0.94
CA PRO A 320 -22.69 4.99 0.29
C PRO A 320 -22.91 5.06 -1.22
N LYS A 321 -21.83 5.01 -2.00
CA LYS A 321 -21.90 4.89 -3.46
C LYS A 321 -22.51 3.56 -3.89
N MET A 322 -22.19 2.52 -3.15
CA MET A 322 -22.75 1.17 -3.27
C MET A 322 -22.86 0.57 -1.86
N ALA A 323 -23.98 -0.06 -1.57
CA ALA A 323 -24.20 -0.71 -0.27
C ALA A 323 -23.07 -1.71 0.05
N GLY A 324 -22.57 -1.67 1.27
CA GLY A 324 -21.56 -2.59 1.79
C GLY A 324 -20.15 -2.47 1.18
N ARG A 325 -19.86 -1.41 0.38
CA ARG A 325 -18.57 -1.27 -0.34
C ARG A 325 -17.60 -0.27 0.28
N GLY A 326 -17.90 0.35 1.39
CA GLY A 326 -17.01 1.28 2.08
C GLY A 326 -16.62 2.55 1.29
N VAL A 327 -17.30 2.84 0.18
CA VAL A 327 -17.09 4.05 -0.62
C VAL A 327 -18.27 4.98 -0.44
N PHE A 328 -18.01 6.18 0.06
CA PHE A 328 -19.01 7.17 0.42
C PHE A 328 -18.81 8.47 -0.38
N LEU A 329 -19.91 9.17 -0.64
CA LEU A 329 -19.91 10.43 -1.36
C LEU A 329 -20.63 11.49 -0.52
N ALA A 330 -20.07 12.70 -0.52
CA ALA A 330 -20.75 13.92 -0.08
C ALA A 330 -20.37 15.07 -1.01
N THR A 331 -21.15 16.15 -0.96
CA THR A 331 -20.93 17.32 -1.83
C THR A 331 -20.88 18.59 -0.99
N ILE A 332 -19.80 19.35 -1.10
CA ILE A 332 -19.76 20.74 -0.66
C ILE A 332 -20.48 21.58 -1.74
N GLY A 333 -21.58 22.21 -1.37
CA GLY A 333 -22.44 22.92 -2.31
C GLY A 333 -21.76 24.17 -2.92
N ALA A 334 -22.21 24.56 -4.10
CA ALA A 334 -21.69 25.71 -4.86
C ALA A 334 -21.69 27.04 -4.05
N ALA A 335 -22.68 27.23 -3.18
CA ALA A 335 -22.74 28.37 -2.30
C ALA A 335 -21.58 28.48 -1.31
N ALA A 336 -21.05 27.36 -0.82
CA ALA A 336 -19.89 27.31 0.06
C ALA A 336 -18.56 27.48 -0.70
N MET A 337 -18.56 27.32 -2.02
CA MET A 337 -17.37 27.36 -2.87
C MET A 337 -17.10 28.74 -3.47
N GLN A 338 -17.34 29.81 -2.70
CA GLN A 338 -17.08 31.21 -3.13
C GLN A 338 -15.66 31.69 -2.81
N GLY A 339 -14.98 31.03 -1.89
CA GLY A 339 -13.59 31.24 -1.47
C GLY A 339 -12.96 29.92 -1.05
N ALA A 340 -11.71 29.95 -0.63
CA ALA A 340 -11.03 28.75 -0.15
C ALA A 340 -11.81 28.10 1.01
N VAL A 341 -11.90 26.78 0.97
CA VAL A 341 -12.61 25.96 1.98
C VAL A 341 -11.65 25.00 2.63
N GLU A 342 -11.93 24.70 3.88
CA GLU A 342 -11.29 23.60 4.59
C GLU A 342 -12.33 22.54 4.94
N TYR A 343 -11.91 21.28 4.94
CA TYR A 343 -12.78 20.17 5.29
C TYR A 343 -12.01 19.00 5.89
N TYR A 344 -12.71 18.15 6.61
CA TYR A 344 -12.24 16.88 7.08
C TYR A 344 -13.37 15.86 7.10
N LEU A 345 -13.02 14.57 7.23
CA LEU A 345 -13.97 13.48 7.43
C LEU A 345 -13.82 12.91 8.83
N SER A 346 -14.93 12.50 9.43
CA SER A 346 -14.92 11.65 10.63
C SER A 346 -15.84 10.46 10.45
N CYS A 347 -15.58 9.39 11.20
CA CYS A 347 -16.46 8.22 11.28
C CYS A 347 -16.36 7.61 12.67
N GLU A 348 -17.49 7.52 13.34
CA GLU A 348 -17.59 6.82 14.62
C GLU A 348 -17.69 5.31 14.37
N LEU A 349 -16.81 4.55 15.03
CA LEU A 349 -16.80 3.10 15.02
C LEU A 349 -16.93 2.57 16.46
N PRO A 350 -17.34 1.32 16.67
CA PRO A 350 -17.31 0.72 17.99
C PRO A 350 -15.90 0.77 18.61
N GLY A 351 -15.73 1.63 19.63
CA GLY A 351 -14.47 1.78 20.36
C GLY A 351 -13.43 2.73 19.76
N SER A 352 -13.69 3.39 18.61
CA SER A 352 -12.75 4.34 18.00
C SER A 352 -13.47 5.37 17.15
N THR A 353 -12.82 6.55 16.98
CA THR A 353 -13.21 7.56 16.00
C THR A 353 -12.11 7.67 14.95
N LEU A 354 -12.45 7.45 13.70
CA LEU A 354 -11.54 7.68 12.58
C LEU A 354 -11.70 9.10 12.06
N VAL A 355 -10.57 9.76 11.78
CA VAL A 355 -10.55 11.13 11.24
C VAL A 355 -9.57 11.20 10.07
N TRP A 356 -9.94 11.93 9.01
CA TRP A 356 -9.06 12.25 7.90
C TRP A 356 -9.13 13.75 7.53
N PRO A 357 -8.00 14.45 7.35
CA PRO A 357 -6.63 13.99 7.67
C PRO A 357 -6.45 13.75 9.16
N ALA A 358 -5.45 12.98 9.56
CA ALA A 358 -5.22 12.61 10.96
C ALA A 358 -4.97 13.80 11.89
N THR A 359 -4.61 14.94 11.33
CA THR A 359 -4.39 16.23 12.02
C THR A 359 -5.67 17.03 12.27
N ALA A 360 -6.80 16.61 11.68
CA ALA A 360 -8.06 17.32 11.85
C ALA A 360 -8.65 17.11 13.28
N PRO A 361 -9.46 18.06 13.78
CA PRO A 361 -9.88 19.30 13.12
C PRO A 361 -8.87 20.45 13.22
N ALA A 362 -7.71 20.26 13.90
CA ALA A 362 -6.73 21.32 14.12
C ALA A 362 -6.07 21.77 12.79
N VAL A 363 -5.68 20.82 11.96
CA VAL A 363 -5.15 21.06 10.61
C VAL A 363 -5.95 20.24 9.60
N PRO A 364 -7.08 20.79 9.07
CA PRO A 364 -7.92 20.12 8.10
C PRO A 364 -7.32 20.19 6.70
N HIS A 365 -7.92 19.47 5.75
CA HIS A 365 -7.57 19.58 4.35
C HIS A 365 -8.11 20.87 3.73
N THR A 366 -7.26 21.59 3.00
CA THR A 366 -7.62 22.87 2.37
C THR A 366 -7.79 22.74 0.87
N VAL A 367 -8.82 23.38 0.33
CA VAL A 367 -9.07 23.50 -1.11
C VAL A 367 -9.02 24.98 -1.50
N VAL A 368 -8.07 25.33 -2.35
CA VAL A 368 -8.01 26.67 -2.94
C VAL A 368 -9.08 26.78 -4.01
N VAL A 369 -9.96 27.78 -3.87
CA VAL A 369 -11.02 28.07 -4.85
C VAL A 369 -10.58 29.25 -5.70
N ALA A 370 -10.45 29.05 -6.99
CA ALA A 370 -10.02 30.06 -7.96
C ALA A 370 -11.11 30.29 -9.02
N ALA A 371 -11.08 31.45 -9.66
CA ALA A 371 -11.90 31.70 -10.85
C ALA A 371 -11.64 30.63 -11.92
N ALA A 372 -12.64 30.38 -12.77
CA ALA A 372 -12.46 29.51 -13.92
C ALA A 372 -11.31 30.05 -14.78
N ILE A 373 -10.41 29.19 -15.21
CA ILE A 373 -9.42 29.56 -16.22
C ILE A 373 -10.17 29.54 -17.55
N GLU A 374 -10.37 30.71 -18.15
CA GLU A 374 -10.81 30.77 -19.53
C GLU A 374 -9.78 30.03 -20.38
N ARG A 375 -10.23 28.98 -21.05
CA ARG A 375 -9.39 28.16 -21.94
C ARG A 375 -9.51 28.65 -23.37
#